data_f010ae94a280527e2c5fd500cee11b08
#
_entry.id   f010ae94a280527e2c5fd500cee11b08
#
_cell.length_a   1.000
_cell.length_b   1.000
_cell.length_c   1.000
_cell.angle_alpha   90.00
_cell.angle_beta   90.00
_cell.angle_gamma   90.00
#
_symmetry.space_group_name_H-M   'P 1'
#
loop_
_entity.id
_entity.type
_entity.pdbx_description
1 polymer ?
#
loop_
_entity_poly.entity_id
_entity_poly.type
_entity_poly.pdbx_seq_one_letter_code
_entity_poly.pdbx_strand_id
1 'polypeptide(L)'
;MLSYQWDHQAQVMRVYDMLTRLGITCWMDVKSGMGADIYEGMANAVSNASVVVCFMSEKYQQSANCMLEVKFAKQSGVGMIPVMMEGSGWRPSGWLGLITAGSLWVRLSDESQFEENIRQLYGQIQGMVGAALAIEEVSDE
;
A
#
# COMPACT_ATOMS: atom_id res chain seq x y z
N MET A 1 4.35 0.96 -4.30
CA MET A 1 2.99 1.08 -4.88
C MET A 1 2.00 1.42 -3.79
N LEU A 2 1.15 2.40 -4.01
CA LEU A 2 0.08 2.77 -3.09
C LEU A 2 -1.23 2.20 -3.62
N SER A 3 -1.77 1.20 -2.92
CA SER A 3 -3.02 0.54 -3.28
C SER A 3 -4.16 1.12 -2.45
N TYR A 4 -5.15 1.70 -3.10
CA TYR A 4 -6.20 2.44 -2.40
C TYR A 4 -7.51 2.43 -3.20
N GLN A 5 -8.60 2.70 -2.51
CA GLN A 5 -9.91 2.87 -3.12
C GLN A 5 -10.11 4.38 -3.39
N TRP A 6 -10.65 4.72 -4.54
CA TRP A 6 -10.65 6.10 -5.05
C TRP A 6 -11.35 7.12 -4.14
N ASP A 7 -12.23 6.70 -3.27
CA ASP A 7 -12.83 7.61 -2.30
C ASP A 7 -11.82 8.23 -1.33
N HIS A 8 -10.66 7.59 -1.17
CA HIS A 8 -9.59 8.09 -0.31
C HIS A 8 -8.46 8.74 -1.10
N GLN A 9 -8.69 9.05 -2.38
CA GLN A 9 -7.62 9.58 -3.25
C GLN A 9 -6.98 10.84 -2.68
N ALA A 10 -7.76 11.76 -2.10
CA ALA A 10 -7.21 12.99 -1.55
C ALA A 10 -6.20 12.72 -0.43
N GLN A 11 -6.54 11.83 0.50
CA GLN A 11 -5.63 11.47 1.60
C GLN A 11 -4.39 10.74 1.08
N VAL A 12 -4.58 9.83 0.13
CA VAL A 12 -3.47 9.06 -0.44
C VAL A 12 -2.53 9.96 -1.23
N MET A 13 -3.05 10.98 -1.92
CA MET A 13 -2.20 11.96 -2.58
C MET A 13 -1.33 12.74 -1.60
N ARG A 14 -1.85 13.07 -0.42
CA ARG A 14 -1.04 13.69 0.64
C ARG A 14 0.08 12.78 1.09
N VAL A 15 -0.20 11.48 1.23
CA VAL A 15 0.82 10.49 1.56
C VAL A 15 1.86 10.40 0.45
N TYR A 16 1.41 10.35 -0.78
CA TYR A 16 2.29 10.33 -1.96
C TYR A 16 3.26 11.53 -1.96
N ASP A 17 2.72 12.74 -1.75
CA ASP A 17 3.53 13.94 -1.75
C ASP A 17 4.58 13.91 -0.63
N MET A 18 4.20 13.51 0.57
CA MET A 18 5.12 13.46 1.69
C MET A 18 6.20 12.39 1.49
N LEU A 19 5.83 11.21 1.03
CA LEU A 19 6.80 10.15 0.77
C LEU A 19 7.77 10.55 -0.35
N THR A 20 7.28 11.22 -1.38
CA THR A 20 8.12 11.71 -2.46
C THR A 20 9.13 12.73 -1.95
N ARG A 21 8.72 13.65 -1.08
CA ARG A 21 9.63 14.62 -0.46
C ARG A 21 10.69 13.94 0.40
N LEU A 22 10.36 12.80 0.99
CA LEU A 22 11.28 12.02 1.79
C LEU A 22 12.20 11.11 0.96
N GLY A 23 12.07 11.17 -0.37
CA GLY A 23 12.96 10.45 -1.28
C GLY A 23 12.46 9.08 -1.73
N ILE A 24 11.21 8.73 -1.44
CA ILE A 24 10.63 7.46 -1.88
C ILE A 24 9.90 7.65 -3.21
N THR A 25 10.25 6.84 -4.20
CA THR A 25 9.53 6.81 -5.46
C THR A 25 8.26 5.99 -5.29
N CYS A 26 7.11 6.64 -5.43
CA CYS A 26 5.81 6.01 -5.28
C CYS A 26 5.09 5.89 -6.62
N TRP A 27 4.32 4.84 -6.75
CA TRP A 27 3.36 4.71 -7.84
C TRP A 27 1.96 4.61 -7.26
N MET A 28 1.03 5.37 -7.81
CA MET A 28 -0.38 5.26 -7.46
C MET A 28 -1.21 5.39 -8.73
N ASP A 29 -2.32 4.65 -8.76
CA ASP A 29 -3.24 4.73 -9.87
C ASP A 29 -4.10 5.98 -9.70
N VAL A 30 -3.90 6.98 -10.55
CA VAL A 30 -4.80 8.12 -10.62
C VAL A 30 -5.92 7.76 -11.57
N LYS A 31 -7.14 8.07 -11.18
CA LYS A 31 -8.34 7.77 -11.95
C LYS A 31 -8.27 8.43 -13.33
N SER A 32 -7.68 7.76 -14.28
CA SER A 32 -7.59 8.19 -15.66
C SER A 32 -8.03 7.03 -16.52
N GLY A 33 -8.92 7.26 -17.45
CA GLY A 33 -9.54 6.29 -18.31
C GLY A 33 -8.70 5.07 -18.68
N MET A 34 -8.69 4.13 -17.82
CA MET A 34 -7.78 3.00 -17.89
C MET A 34 -8.16 1.99 -18.97
N GLY A 35 -9.41 1.93 -19.32
CA GLY A 35 -9.86 1.07 -20.38
C GLY A 35 -9.52 -0.41 -20.14
N ALA A 36 -9.23 -1.11 -21.24
CA ALA A 36 -9.02 -2.55 -21.21
C ALA A 36 -7.70 -2.97 -20.56
N ASP A 37 -6.75 -2.05 -20.42
CA ASP A 37 -5.41 -2.37 -19.95
C ASP A 37 -5.21 -2.19 -18.45
N ILE A 38 -6.29 -2.01 -17.69
CA ILE A 38 -6.19 -1.79 -16.26
C ILE A 38 -5.47 -2.94 -15.54
N TYR A 39 -5.75 -4.18 -15.94
CA TYR A 39 -5.14 -5.34 -15.28
C TYR A 39 -3.65 -5.43 -15.60
N GLU A 40 -3.26 -5.12 -16.83
CA GLU A 40 -1.86 -5.11 -17.21
C GLU A 40 -1.09 -4.02 -16.47
N GLY A 41 -1.67 -2.82 -16.38
CA GLY A 41 -1.08 -1.72 -15.63
C GLY A 41 -0.90 -2.06 -14.16
N MET A 42 -1.91 -2.68 -13.55
CA MET A 42 -1.83 -3.14 -12.16
C MET A 42 -0.74 -4.19 -11.98
N ALA A 43 -0.67 -5.15 -12.88
CA ALA A 43 0.34 -6.21 -12.81
C ALA A 43 1.75 -5.64 -12.94
N ASN A 44 1.96 -4.71 -13.86
CA ASN A 44 3.26 -4.06 -14.01
C ASN A 44 3.65 -3.26 -12.76
N ALA A 45 2.70 -2.52 -12.20
CA ALA A 45 2.95 -1.74 -10.99
C ALA A 45 3.34 -2.64 -9.81
N VAL A 46 2.63 -3.74 -9.60
CA VAL A 46 2.95 -4.68 -8.53
C VAL A 46 4.29 -5.35 -8.78
N SER A 47 4.55 -5.79 -10.01
CA SER A 47 5.80 -6.49 -10.34
C SER A 47 7.03 -5.62 -10.14
N ASN A 48 6.91 -4.31 -10.30
CA ASN A 48 8.01 -3.37 -10.13
C ASN A 48 8.08 -2.76 -8.74
N ALA A 49 7.14 -3.07 -7.86
CA ALA A 49 7.11 -2.52 -6.52
C ALA A 49 8.00 -3.32 -5.58
N SER A 50 8.71 -2.61 -4.71
CA SER A 50 9.42 -3.24 -3.58
C SER A 50 8.46 -3.50 -2.42
N VAL A 51 7.45 -2.66 -2.28
CA VAL A 51 6.46 -2.72 -1.21
C VAL A 51 5.12 -2.23 -1.75
N VAL A 52 4.05 -2.85 -1.34
CA VAL A 52 2.69 -2.39 -1.59
C VAL A 52 2.10 -1.88 -0.28
N VAL A 53 1.66 -0.63 -0.26
CA VAL A 53 0.98 -0.03 0.89
C VAL A 53 -0.52 -0.14 0.64
N CYS A 54 -1.22 -0.82 1.52
CA CYS A 54 -2.65 -1.10 1.38
C CYS A 54 -3.45 -0.17 2.29
N PHE A 55 -4.20 0.75 1.71
CA PHE A 55 -5.01 1.71 2.47
C PHE A 55 -6.38 1.10 2.75
N MET A 56 -6.50 0.45 3.90
CA MET A 56 -7.66 -0.37 4.27
C MET A 56 -8.85 0.47 4.70
N SER A 57 -10.01 0.14 4.13
CA SER A 57 -11.31 0.69 4.51
C SER A 57 -12.38 -0.33 4.14
N GLU A 58 -13.62 -0.07 4.55
CA GLU A 58 -14.73 -0.94 4.15
C GLU A 58 -14.86 -1.00 2.62
N LYS A 59 -14.78 0.14 1.95
CA LYS A 59 -14.86 0.17 0.48
C LYS A 59 -13.66 -0.48 -0.18
N TYR A 60 -12.48 -0.36 0.42
CA TYR A 60 -11.29 -1.06 -0.05
C TYR A 60 -11.51 -2.57 -0.01
N GLN A 61 -12.04 -3.06 1.10
CA GLN A 61 -12.32 -4.49 1.28
C GLN A 61 -13.34 -5.01 0.27
N GLN A 62 -14.29 -4.17 -0.12
CA GLN A 62 -15.32 -4.51 -1.09
C GLN A 62 -14.86 -4.35 -2.54
N SER A 63 -13.70 -3.76 -2.79
CA SER A 63 -13.21 -3.49 -4.14
C SER A 63 -12.56 -4.73 -4.75
N ALA A 64 -13.12 -5.21 -5.86
CA ALA A 64 -12.54 -6.34 -6.57
C ALA A 64 -11.13 -6.02 -7.10
N ASN A 65 -10.92 -4.81 -7.58
CA ASN A 65 -9.61 -4.40 -8.10
C ASN A 65 -8.56 -4.35 -6.99
N CYS A 66 -8.91 -3.78 -5.83
CA CYS A 66 -7.99 -3.76 -4.69
C CYS A 66 -7.64 -5.17 -4.22
N MET A 67 -8.63 -6.06 -4.19
CA MET A 67 -8.40 -7.45 -3.83
C MET A 67 -7.42 -8.13 -4.78
N LEU A 68 -7.57 -7.89 -6.08
CA LEU A 68 -6.68 -8.47 -7.09
C LEU A 68 -5.25 -7.95 -6.94
N GLU A 69 -5.08 -6.65 -6.70
CA GLU A 69 -3.76 -6.07 -6.47
C GLU A 69 -3.05 -6.72 -5.29
N VAL A 70 -3.76 -6.87 -4.17
CA VAL A 70 -3.18 -7.45 -2.96
C VAL A 70 -2.86 -8.92 -3.14
N LYS A 71 -3.75 -9.67 -3.75
CA LYS A 71 -3.51 -11.09 -4.02
C LYS A 71 -2.33 -11.30 -4.94
N PHE A 72 -2.21 -10.47 -5.98
CA PHE A 72 -1.09 -10.56 -6.91
C PHE A 72 0.22 -10.19 -6.22
N ALA A 73 0.21 -9.16 -5.37
CA ALA A 73 1.38 -8.77 -4.60
C ALA A 73 1.87 -9.93 -3.72
N LYS A 74 0.95 -10.57 -3.01
CA LYS A 74 1.27 -11.69 -2.15
C LYS A 74 1.83 -12.87 -2.95
N GLN A 75 1.22 -13.17 -4.08
CA GLN A 75 1.68 -14.25 -4.96
C GLN A 75 3.07 -13.95 -5.52
N SER A 76 3.37 -12.69 -5.79
CA SER A 76 4.66 -12.26 -6.35
C SER A 76 5.74 -12.09 -5.29
N GLY A 77 5.43 -12.30 -4.02
CA GLY A 77 6.41 -12.17 -2.94
C GLY A 77 6.73 -10.72 -2.56
N VAL A 78 5.89 -9.78 -2.98
CA VAL A 78 6.09 -8.36 -2.64
C VAL A 78 5.61 -8.10 -1.21
N GLY A 79 6.40 -7.40 -0.42
CA GLY A 79 6.03 -7.05 0.94
C GLY A 79 4.86 -6.08 0.98
N MET A 80 4.04 -6.16 2.02
CA MET A 80 2.86 -5.32 2.17
C MET A 80 2.86 -4.63 3.52
N ILE A 81 2.41 -3.37 3.53
CA ILE A 81 2.20 -2.60 4.76
C ILE A 81 0.73 -2.17 4.80
N PRO A 82 -0.06 -2.66 5.76
CA PRO A 82 -1.44 -2.20 5.90
C PRO A 82 -1.50 -0.82 6.55
N VAL A 83 -2.36 0.04 6.03
CA VAL A 83 -2.66 1.36 6.59
C VAL A 83 -4.15 1.40 6.88
N MET A 84 -4.52 1.80 8.10
CA MET A 84 -5.89 1.86 8.54
C MET A 84 -6.47 3.24 8.27
N MET A 85 -7.49 3.31 7.41
CA MET A 85 -8.17 4.56 7.05
C MET A 85 -9.46 4.77 7.82
N GLU A 86 -9.99 3.72 8.45
CA GLU A 86 -11.24 3.79 9.21
C GLU A 86 -10.97 4.11 10.68
N GLY A 87 -11.98 4.65 11.37
CA GLY A 87 -11.89 4.93 12.79
C GLY A 87 -11.84 3.67 13.65
N SER A 88 -11.69 3.85 14.95
CA SER A 88 -11.69 2.75 15.89
C SER A 88 -13.03 2.02 15.85
N GLY A 89 -13.01 0.72 15.87
CA GLY A 89 -14.23 -0.10 15.80
C GLY A 89 -14.39 -0.82 14.46
N TRP A 90 -13.76 -0.35 13.40
CA TRP A 90 -13.73 -1.10 12.15
C TRP A 90 -12.50 -2.01 12.11
N ARG A 91 -12.70 -3.22 11.63
CA ARG A 91 -11.60 -4.17 11.44
C ARG A 91 -11.75 -4.86 10.10
N PRO A 92 -10.64 -5.17 9.42
CA PRO A 92 -10.71 -5.94 8.20
C PRO A 92 -11.25 -7.34 8.49
N SER A 93 -12.00 -7.88 7.53
CA SER A 93 -12.55 -9.23 7.60
C SER A 93 -12.41 -9.90 6.25
N GLY A 94 -12.88 -11.13 6.15
CA GLY A 94 -12.81 -11.87 4.89
C GLY A 94 -11.39 -11.96 4.36
N TRP A 95 -11.21 -11.75 3.05
CA TRP A 95 -9.91 -11.86 2.40
C TRP A 95 -8.90 -10.86 2.96
N LEU A 96 -9.34 -9.64 3.24
CA LEU A 96 -8.43 -8.61 3.75
C LEU A 96 -8.00 -8.91 5.17
N GLY A 97 -8.92 -9.37 6.01
CA GLY A 97 -8.59 -9.78 7.37
C GLY A 97 -7.60 -10.94 7.39
N LEU A 98 -7.78 -11.90 6.50
CA LEU A 98 -6.89 -13.05 6.41
C LEU A 98 -5.48 -12.64 5.99
N ILE A 99 -5.37 -11.82 4.95
CA ILE A 99 -4.07 -11.42 4.40
C ILE A 99 -3.30 -10.53 5.37
N THR A 100 -3.98 -9.68 6.12
CA THR A 100 -3.34 -8.72 7.04
C THR A 100 -3.22 -9.24 8.47
N ALA A 101 -3.67 -10.45 8.74
CA ALA A 101 -3.58 -11.03 10.07
C ALA A 101 -2.13 -11.10 10.54
N GLY A 102 -1.87 -10.63 11.75
CA GLY A 102 -0.53 -10.61 12.32
C GLY A 102 0.36 -9.47 11.86
N SER A 103 -0.08 -8.67 10.90
CA SER A 103 0.69 -7.50 10.46
C SER A 103 0.41 -6.30 11.36
N LEU A 104 1.44 -5.51 11.61
CA LEU A 104 1.28 -4.21 12.27
C LEU A 104 0.81 -3.21 11.21
N TRP A 105 -0.21 -2.44 11.56
CA TRP A 105 -0.69 -1.43 10.63
C TRP A 105 -0.42 -0.02 11.15
N VAL A 106 -0.31 0.93 10.22
CA VAL A 106 -0.21 2.36 10.52
C VAL A 106 -1.61 2.95 10.42
N ARG A 107 -1.99 3.75 11.41
CA ARG A 107 -3.33 4.36 11.44
C ARG A 107 -3.28 5.78 10.90
N LEU A 108 -4.06 6.07 9.87
CA LEU A 108 -4.17 7.39 9.28
C LEU A 108 -5.59 7.98 9.42
N SER A 109 -6.40 7.40 10.29
CA SER A 109 -7.78 7.87 10.50
C SER A 109 -7.88 9.13 11.34
N ASP A 110 -6.82 9.51 12.08
CA ASP A 110 -6.80 10.70 12.91
C ASP A 110 -6.01 11.81 12.22
N GLU A 111 -6.73 12.85 11.79
CA GLU A 111 -6.15 13.98 11.05
C GLU A 111 -5.10 14.72 11.88
N SER A 112 -5.27 14.79 13.20
CA SER A 112 -4.34 15.49 14.08
C SER A 112 -2.99 14.80 14.16
N GLN A 113 -2.91 13.52 13.83
CA GLN A 113 -1.69 12.72 13.87
C GLN A 113 -1.22 12.28 12.49
N PHE A 114 -1.79 12.88 11.45
CA PHE A 114 -1.57 12.42 10.07
C PHE A 114 -0.09 12.46 9.69
N GLU A 115 0.59 13.58 9.92
CA GLU A 115 2.00 13.72 9.57
C GLU A 115 2.91 12.77 10.36
N GLU A 116 2.64 12.64 11.66
CA GLU A 116 3.40 11.72 12.51
C GLU A 116 3.24 10.28 12.03
N ASN A 117 2.02 9.90 11.67
CA ASN A 117 1.74 8.55 11.21
C ASN A 117 2.34 8.28 9.83
N ILE A 118 2.43 9.29 8.97
CA ILE A 118 3.14 9.13 7.70
C ILE A 118 4.63 8.89 7.93
N ARG A 119 5.23 9.56 8.91
CA ARG A 119 6.63 9.30 9.25
C ARG A 119 6.84 7.88 9.75
N GLN A 120 5.88 7.35 10.51
CA GLN A 120 5.90 5.97 10.94
C GLN A 120 5.83 5.03 9.74
N LEU A 121 4.96 5.32 8.78
CA LEU A 121 4.86 4.57 7.53
C LEU A 121 6.17 4.61 6.76
N TYR A 122 6.79 5.78 6.66
CA TYR A 122 8.09 5.94 6.01
C TYR A 122 9.15 5.03 6.62
N GLY A 123 9.20 4.96 7.95
CA GLY A 123 10.13 4.08 8.65
C GLY A 123 9.91 2.62 8.33
N GLN A 124 8.65 2.18 8.24
CA GLN A 124 8.33 0.81 7.88
C GLN A 124 8.71 0.50 6.44
N ILE A 125 8.47 1.43 5.52
CA ILE A 125 8.86 1.26 4.11
C ILE A 125 10.38 1.13 4.00
N GLN A 126 11.12 1.99 4.66
CA GLN A 126 12.58 1.93 4.64
C GLN A 126 13.10 0.60 5.17
N GLY A 127 12.51 0.10 6.24
CA GLY A 127 12.88 -1.18 6.81
C GLY A 127 12.71 -2.33 5.83
N MET A 128 11.59 -2.36 5.11
CA MET A 128 11.30 -3.42 4.15
C MET A 128 12.15 -3.30 2.89
N VAL A 129 12.31 -2.08 2.36
CA VAL A 129 13.14 -1.85 1.17
C VAL A 129 14.60 -2.14 1.47
N GLY A 130 15.11 -1.71 2.62
CA GLY A 130 16.46 -2.01 3.04
C GLY A 130 16.72 -3.50 3.17
N ALA A 131 15.78 -4.26 3.72
CA ALA A 131 15.92 -5.70 3.83
C ALA A 131 15.94 -6.36 2.44
N ALA A 132 15.09 -5.90 1.51
CA ALA A 132 15.07 -6.42 0.15
C ALA A 132 16.39 -6.16 -0.57
N LEU A 133 16.95 -4.95 -0.43
CA LEU A 133 18.24 -4.61 -1.03
C LEU A 133 19.37 -5.45 -0.44
N ALA A 134 19.35 -5.71 0.86
CA ALA A 134 20.35 -6.55 1.51
C ALA A 134 20.31 -7.99 0.97
N ILE A 135 19.11 -8.51 0.70
CA ILE A 135 18.95 -9.84 0.11
C ILE A 135 19.50 -9.87 -1.31
N GLU A 136 19.23 -8.83 -2.12
CA GLU A 136 19.75 -8.72 -3.48
C GLU A 136 21.27 -8.68 -3.49
N GLU A 137 21.89 -7.92 -2.60
CA GLU A 137 23.34 -7.84 -2.48
C GLU A 137 23.96 -9.18 -2.18
N VAL A 138 23.33 -9.96 -1.29
CA VAL A 138 23.82 -11.30 -0.96
C VAL A 138 23.69 -12.25 -2.14
N SER A 139 22.62 -12.14 -2.92
CA SER A 139 22.38 -13.03 -4.05
C SER A 139 23.27 -12.75 -5.25
N ASP A 140 23.85 -11.55 -5.35
CA ASP A 140 24.76 -11.17 -6.44
C ASP A 140 26.20 -11.70 -6.23
N GLU A 141 26.46 -12.27 -5.10
CA GLU A 141 27.74 -12.90 -4.80
C GLU A 141 27.71 -14.38 -5.17
#